data_94a61b3cc6d1fe93cc74920204d150a8
#
_entry.id   94a61b3cc6d1fe93cc74920204d150a8
#
_cell.length_a   1.000
_cell.length_b   1.000
_cell.length_c   1.000
_cell.angle_alpha   90.00
_cell.angle_beta   90.00
_cell.angle_gamma   90.00
#
_symmetry.space_group_name_H-M   'P 1'
#
loop_
_entity.id
_entity.type
_entity.pdbx_description
1 polymer ?
#
loop_
_entity_poly.entity_id
_entity_poly.type
_entity_poly.pdbx_seq_one_letter_code
_entity_poly.pdbx_strand_id
1 'polypeptide(L)'
;EEFLHHLEASLPVASDEEYTSAKKPLNIVDLGCGNAYLTFATYSFLKNTKSMDTNVVGVDVKRQSKEHNEAVAKELGWERDVSFVQGTIEQAEIPGSENVDVCIALHACDTATDQSLVRAVRWKTKLILASPCCHHDLHVRIKKSVTSSSSSSSSVLLAPMTSIARHGILYERTIDNVTDAWRALVLRILGYKVDVVEFIGGEHTARNTLIRARYTGAKATKELWDEHDAMVSSFGCESYLTEALKKELESRRISVT
;
A
#
# COMPACT_ATOMS: atom_id res chain seq x y z
N GLU A 1 -12.90 -1.85 -13.31
CA GLU A 1 -13.80 -2.98 -12.98
C GLU A 1 -13.09 -3.98 -12.07
N GLU A 2 -11.96 -4.58 -12.47
CA GLU A 2 -11.22 -5.57 -11.68
C GLU A 2 -10.85 -5.09 -10.26
N PHE A 3 -10.41 -3.83 -10.12
CA PHE A 3 -10.11 -3.28 -8.79
C PHE A 3 -11.34 -3.30 -7.87
N LEU A 4 -12.52 -2.98 -8.40
CA LEU A 4 -13.75 -2.98 -7.61
C LEU A 4 -14.17 -4.41 -7.21
N HIS A 5 -13.89 -5.42 -8.05
CA HIS A 5 -14.07 -6.82 -7.69
C HIS A 5 -13.14 -7.23 -6.54
N HIS A 6 -11.86 -6.79 -6.56
CA HIS A 6 -10.95 -7.04 -5.45
C HIS A 6 -11.36 -6.30 -4.17
N LEU A 7 -11.88 -5.07 -4.29
CA LEU A 7 -12.44 -4.35 -3.16
C LEU A 7 -13.62 -5.12 -2.58
N GLU A 8 -14.61 -5.48 -3.40
CA GLU A 8 -15.79 -6.25 -2.98
C GLU A 8 -15.44 -7.56 -2.27
N ALA A 9 -14.57 -8.38 -2.89
CA ALA A 9 -14.12 -9.66 -2.33
C ALA A 9 -13.34 -9.51 -1.01
N SER A 10 -12.91 -8.29 -0.68
CA SER A 10 -12.11 -7.98 0.51
C SER A 10 -12.91 -7.29 1.60
N LEU A 11 -14.08 -6.74 1.27
CA LEU A 11 -14.96 -6.17 2.28
C LEU A 11 -15.50 -7.28 3.19
N PRO A 12 -15.77 -6.97 4.47
CA PRO A 12 -16.41 -7.92 5.38
C PRO A 12 -17.76 -8.36 4.81
N VAL A 13 -18.05 -9.65 4.92
CA VAL A 13 -19.37 -10.18 4.52
C VAL A 13 -20.40 -9.65 5.53
N ALA A 14 -21.63 -9.41 5.08
CA ALA A 14 -22.73 -8.92 5.92
C ALA A 14 -23.05 -9.79 7.17
N SER A 15 -22.40 -10.94 7.31
CA SER A 15 -22.46 -11.83 8.49
C SER A 15 -21.49 -11.47 9.60
N ASP A 16 -20.53 -10.56 9.38
CA ASP A 16 -19.62 -10.11 10.43
C ASP A 16 -20.38 -9.12 11.34
N GLU A 17 -20.73 -9.58 12.54
CA GLU A 17 -21.55 -8.84 13.52
C GLU A 17 -21.02 -7.43 13.83
N GLU A 18 -19.71 -7.21 13.69
CA GLU A 18 -19.05 -5.93 13.92
C GLU A 18 -19.44 -4.87 12.87
N TYR A 19 -19.81 -5.29 11.64
CA TYR A 19 -20.19 -4.38 10.55
C TYR A 19 -21.71 -4.16 10.44
N THR A 20 -22.51 -5.16 10.87
CA THR A 20 -23.98 -5.09 10.80
C THR A 20 -24.61 -4.36 11.99
N SER A 21 -23.92 -4.29 13.14
CA SER A 21 -24.45 -3.63 14.34
C SER A 21 -24.21 -2.12 14.39
N ALA A 22 -23.24 -1.59 13.64
CA ALA A 22 -22.96 -0.17 13.59
C ALA A 22 -23.47 0.42 12.27
N LYS A 23 -24.55 1.19 12.31
CA LYS A 23 -25.02 2.09 11.22
C LYS A 23 -24.01 3.22 10.94
N LYS A 24 -22.72 2.90 10.80
CA LYS A 24 -21.67 3.89 10.51
C LYS A 24 -21.28 3.78 9.04
N PRO A 25 -21.07 4.89 8.34
CA PRO A 25 -20.57 4.87 6.98
C PRO A 25 -19.18 4.22 6.92
N LEU A 26 -18.89 3.52 5.83
CA LEU A 26 -17.56 3.00 5.51
C LEU A 26 -16.65 4.17 5.12
N ASN A 27 -15.58 4.39 5.86
CA ASN A 27 -14.65 5.48 5.61
C ASN A 27 -13.47 5.00 4.76
N ILE A 28 -13.32 5.58 3.59
CA ILE A 28 -12.29 5.22 2.60
C ILE A 28 -11.39 6.42 2.35
N VAL A 29 -10.09 6.17 2.26
CA VAL A 29 -9.12 7.17 1.83
C VAL A 29 -8.38 6.67 0.60
N ASP A 30 -8.37 7.49 -0.47
CA ASP A 30 -7.65 7.26 -1.71
C ASP A 30 -6.42 8.18 -1.76
N LEU A 31 -5.23 7.60 -1.56
CA LEU A 31 -3.97 8.31 -1.45
C LEU A 31 -3.27 8.40 -2.82
N GLY A 32 -3.09 9.61 -3.32
CA GLY A 32 -2.59 9.87 -4.67
C GLY A 32 -3.72 9.76 -5.71
N CYS A 33 -4.91 10.26 -5.40
CA CYS A 33 -6.12 10.05 -6.20
C CYS A 33 -6.08 10.67 -7.62
N GLY A 34 -5.17 11.61 -7.89
CA GLY A 34 -5.06 12.26 -9.20
C GLY A 34 -6.41 12.86 -9.66
N ASN A 35 -6.89 12.43 -10.84
CA ASN A 35 -8.20 12.84 -11.37
C ASN A 35 -9.40 12.09 -10.75
N ALA A 36 -9.18 11.36 -9.69
CA ALA A 36 -10.19 10.70 -8.85
C ALA A 36 -11.13 9.70 -9.57
N TYR A 37 -10.75 9.17 -10.72
CA TYR A 37 -11.59 8.16 -11.41
C TYR A 37 -11.89 6.96 -10.52
N LEU A 38 -10.89 6.47 -9.79
CA LEU A 38 -11.07 5.35 -8.87
C LEU A 38 -11.86 5.75 -7.62
N THR A 39 -11.61 6.94 -7.09
CA THR A 39 -12.36 7.51 -5.96
C THR A 39 -13.85 7.54 -6.25
N PHE A 40 -14.24 8.13 -7.40
CA PHE A 40 -15.65 8.21 -7.85
C PHE A 40 -16.22 6.83 -8.17
N ALA A 41 -15.46 5.96 -8.85
CA ALA A 41 -15.91 4.61 -9.17
C ALA A 41 -16.16 3.79 -7.89
N THR A 42 -15.29 3.92 -6.89
CA THR A 42 -15.42 3.24 -5.59
C THR A 42 -16.67 3.72 -4.86
N TYR A 43 -16.86 5.04 -4.76
CA TYR A 43 -18.06 5.59 -4.13
C TYR A 43 -19.34 5.14 -4.84
N SER A 44 -19.40 5.30 -6.18
CA SER A 44 -20.56 4.90 -6.97
C SER A 44 -20.90 3.42 -6.81
N PHE A 45 -19.89 2.57 -6.86
CA PHE A 45 -20.05 1.12 -6.70
C PHE A 45 -20.63 0.77 -5.32
N LEU A 46 -20.04 1.30 -4.26
CA LEU A 46 -20.48 0.98 -2.90
C LEU A 46 -21.86 1.56 -2.59
N LYS A 47 -22.11 2.81 -2.98
CA LYS A 47 -23.39 3.49 -2.73
C LYS A 47 -24.52 2.93 -3.58
N ASN A 48 -24.32 2.85 -4.91
CA ASN A 48 -25.39 2.54 -5.85
C ASN A 48 -25.56 1.03 -6.09
N THR A 49 -24.46 0.25 -6.06
CA THR A 49 -24.54 -1.18 -6.34
C THR A 49 -24.64 -2.02 -5.07
N LYS A 50 -23.96 -1.61 -4.00
CA LYS A 50 -23.94 -2.33 -2.72
C LYS A 50 -24.86 -1.75 -1.66
N SER A 51 -25.44 -0.57 -1.90
CA SER A 51 -26.30 0.15 -0.94
C SER A 51 -25.62 0.40 0.41
N MET A 52 -24.30 0.61 0.40
CA MET A 52 -23.50 0.87 1.59
C MET A 52 -23.32 2.38 1.79
N ASP A 53 -23.60 2.85 3.00
CA ASP A 53 -23.23 4.22 3.36
C ASP A 53 -21.71 4.34 3.42
N THR A 54 -21.16 5.32 2.66
CA THR A 54 -19.74 5.40 2.40
C THR A 54 -19.31 6.86 2.33
N ASN A 55 -18.20 7.18 3.02
CA ASN A 55 -17.47 8.43 2.85
C ASN A 55 -16.14 8.15 2.16
N VAL A 56 -15.80 8.95 1.18
CA VAL A 56 -14.50 8.79 0.48
C VAL A 56 -13.76 10.11 0.49
N VAL A 57 -12.48 10.06 0.90
CA VAL A 57 -11.58 11.21 0.87
C VAL A 57 -10.44 10.92 -0.09
N GLY A 58 -10.36 11.69 -1.17
CA GLY A 58 -9.23 11.67 -2.10
C GLY A 58 -8.13 12.63 -1.66
N VAL A 59 -6.88 12.21 -1.72
CA VAL A 59 -5.71 13.04 -1.39
C VAL A 59 -4.78 13.15 -2.58
N ASP A 60 -4.42 14.36 -2.98
CA ASP A 60 -3.41 14.61 -4.02
C ASP A 60 -2.63 15.90 -3.73
N VAL A 61 -1.38 15.95 -4.19
CA VAL A 61 -0.51 17.13 -4.01
C VAL A 61 -0.94 18.30 -4.89
N LYS A 62 -1.61 18.02 -6.00
CA LYS A 62 -1.95 19.02 -7.02
C LYS A 62 -3.24 19.74 -6.63
N ARG A 63 -3.13 21.04 -6.43
CA ARG A 63 -4.29 21.92 -6.21
C ARG A 63 -5.32 21.81 -7.32
N GLN A 64 -4.88 21.77 -8.58
CA GLN A 64 -5.75 21.65 -9.74
C GLN A 64 -6.58 20.35 -9.70
N SER A 65 -6.00 19.22 -9.28
CA SER A 65 -6.73 17.96 -9.10
C SER A 65 -7.83 18.11 -8.06
N LYS A 66 -7.53 18.72 -6.90
CA LYS A 66 -8.53 18.97 -5.86
C LYS A 66 -9.69 19.81 -6.38
N GLU A 67 -9.40 20.98 -6.98
CA GLU A 67 -10.42 21.91 -7.48
C GLU A 67 -11.30 21.25 -8.55
N HIS A 68 -10.70 20.50 -9.48
CA HIS A 68 -11.44 19.75 -10.50
C HIS A 68 -12.34 18.69 -9.88
N ASN A 69 -11.80 17.88 -8.98
CA ASN A 69 -12.52 16.76 -8.38
C ASN A 69 -13.67 17.26 -7.48
N GLU A 70 -13.49 18.36 -6.74
CA GLU A 70 -14.56 18.99 -5.96
C GLU A 70 -15.69 19.50 -6.86
N ALA A 71 -15.37 20.07 -8.02
CA ALA A 71 -16.38 20.50 -8.99
C ALA A 71 -17.17 19.31 -9.54
N VAL A 72 -16.51 18.20 -9.89
CA VAL A 72 -17.16 16.96 -10.34
C VAL A 72 -18.03 16.35 -9.24
N ALA A 73 -17.54 16.29 -8.00
CA ALA A 73 -18.33 15.78 -6.87
C ALA A 73 -19.63 16.58 -6.67
N LYS A 74 -19.55 17.91 -6.80
CA LYS A 74 -20.70 18.81 -6.72
C LYS A 74 -21.67 18.62 -7.88
N GLU A 75 -21.18 18.47 -9.10
CA GLU A 75 -22.01 18.21 -10.29
C GLU A 75 -22.77 16.90 -10.16
N LEU A 76 -22.17 15.87 -9.56
CA LEU A 76 -22.79 14.58 -9.28
C LEU A 76 -23.69 14.58 -8.03
N GLY A 77 -23.71 15.66 -7.24
CA GLY A 77 -24.44 15.72 -5.97
C GLY A 77 -23.85 14.86 -4.85
N TRP A 78 -22.54 14.59 -4.91
CA TRP A 78 -21.83 13.71 -3.98
C TRP A 78 -20.92 14.45 -2.99
N GLU A 79 -20.94 15.79 -2.99
CA GLU A 79 -20.06 16.65 -2.20
C GLU A 79 -20.18 16.47 -0.67
N ARG A 80 -21.23 15.79 -0.21
CA ARG A 80 -21.39 15.46 1.21
C ARG A 80 -20.59 14.24 1.63
N ASP A 81 -20.45 13.29 0.72
CA ASP A 81 -19.89 11.96 1.00
C ASP A 81 -18.51 11.79 0.35
N VAL A 82 -18.18 12.60 -0.68
CA VAL A 82 -16.90 12.58 -1.40
C VAL A 82 -16.23 13.93 -1.28
N SER A 83 -15.04 13.94 -0.69
CA SER A 83 -14.26 15.16 -0.47
C SER A 83 -12.81 14.98 -0.89
N PHE A 84 -12.09 16.11 -1.07
CA PHE A 84 -10.72 16.09 -1.54
C PHE A 84 -9.81 16.98 -0.68
N VAL A 85 -8.64 16.45 -0.34
CA VAL A 85 -7.62 17.15 0.44
C VAL A 85 -6.38 17.37 -0.43
N GLN A 86 -5.91 18.62 -0.47
CA GLN A 86 -4.61 18.93 -1.08
C GLN A 86 -3.50 18.71 -0.06
N GLY A 87 -2.50 17.92 -0.42
CA GLY A 87 -1.33 17.72 0.40
C GLY A 87 -0.52 16.50 -0.02
N THR A 88 0.65 16.36 0.57
CA THR A 88 1.44 15.13 0.41
C THR A 88 0.79 13.99 1.19
N ILE A 89 1.05 12.76 0.77
CA ILE A 89 0.56 11.57 1.47
C ILE A 89 0.98 11.59 2.95
N GLU A 90 2.18 12.06 3.25
CA GLU A 90 2.70 12.11 4.62
C GLU A 90 2.03 13.17 5.51
N GLN A 91 1.71 14.33 4.95
CA GLN A 91 1.36 15.53 5.72
C GLN A 91 -0.11 15.93 5.63
N ALA A 92 -0.85 15.42 4.65
CA ALA A 92 -2.25 15.79 4.48
C ALA A 92 -3.06 15.51 5.74
N GLU A 93 -3.75 16.52 6.24
CA GLU A 93 -4.71 16.40 7.34
C GLU A 93 -6.02 15.89 6.75
N ILE A 94 -6.36 14.65 7.06
CA ILE A 94 -7.53 13.96 6.49
C ILE A 94 -8.62 13.94 7.56
N PRO A 95 -9.79 14.56 7.29
CA PRO A 95 -10.91 14.48 8.20
C PRO A 95 -11.33 13.04 8.47
N GLY A 96 -11.55 12.67 9.72
CA GLY A 96 -11.97 11.32 10.10
C GLY A 96 -10.88 10.26 10.02
N SER A 97 -9.60 10.66 9.88
CA SER A 97 -8.47 9.72 9.74
C SER A 97 -8.26 8.78 10.94
N GLU A 98 -8.89 9.05 12.07
CA GLU A 98 -8.91 8.15 13.23
C GLU A 98 -9.78 6.90 13.00
N ASN A 99 -10.60 6.86 11.97
CA ASN A 99 -11.54 5.78 11.66
C ASN A 99 -11.51 5.40 10.17
N VAL A 100 -10.34 5.19 9.60
CA VAL A 100 -10.21 4.76 8.19
C VAL A 100 -10.40 3.25 8.10
N ASP A 101 -11.45 2.82 7.43
CA ASP A 101 -11.72 1.39 7.21
C ASP A 101 -10.96 0.83 6.02
N VAL A 102 -10.88 1.60 4.93
CA VAL A 102 -10.20 1.19 3.70
C VAL A 102 -9.22 2.27 3.23
N CYS A 103 -8.00 1.87 2.95
CA CYS A 103 -7.00 2.71 2.30
C CYS A 103 -6.72 2.19 0.89
N ILE A 104 -6.86 3.06 -0.09
CA ILE A 104 -6.57 2.80 -1.49
C ILE A 104 -5.33 3.59 -1.90
N ALA A 105 -4.42 2.98 -2.66
CA ALA A 105 -3.24 3.63 -3.21
C ALA A 105 -2.91 3.01 -4.58
N LEU A 106 -3.59 3.46 -5.65
CA LEU A 106 -3.40 2.90 -6.98
C LEU A 106 -2.35 3.67 -7.80
N HIS A 107 -2.22 4.96 -7.61
CA HIS A 107 -1.34 5.84 -8.41
C HIS A 107 -0.21 6.47 -7.59
N ALA A 108 0.04 5.96 -6.41
CA ALA A 108 1.18 6.36 -5.59
C ALA A 108 2.45 5.66 -6.09
N CYS A 109 3.34 6.40 -6.76
CA CYS A 109 4.55 5.84 -7.36
C CYS A 109 5.71 5.77 -6.36
N ASP A 110 6.53 4.71 -6.46
CA ASP A 110 7.77 4.50 -5.71
C ASP A 110 7.54 4.59 -4.19
N THR A 111 8.27 5.45 -3.49
CA THR A 111 8.12 5.65 -2.03
C THR A 111 6.77 6.21 -1.62
N ALA A 112 6.01 6.84 -2.53
CA ALA A 112 4.65 7.26 -2.22
C ALA A 112 3.71 6.08 -1.92
N THR A 113 3.94 4.90 -2.53
CA THR A 113 3.28 3.65 -2.11
C THR A 113 3.62 3.32 -0.66
N ASP A 114 4.90 3.37 -0.29
CA ASP A 114 5.34 3.08 1.08
C ASP A 114 4.76 4.09 2.07
N GLN A 115 4.73 5.38 1.73
CA GLN A 115 4.09 6.42 2.54
C GLN A 115 2.60 6.14 2.76
N SER A 116 1.91 5.63 1.73
CA SER A 116 0.51 5.22 1.84
C SER A 116 0.35 4.05 2.82
N LEU A 117 1.23 3.04 2.72
CA LEU A 117 1.23 1.90 3.63
C LEU A 117 1.54 2.33 5.06
N VAL A 118 2.50 3.25 5.27
CA VAL A 118 2.82 3.83 6.59
C VAL A 118 1.59 4.50 7.21
N ARG A 119 0.88 5.34 6.42
CA ARG A 119 -0.34 5.99 6.89
C ARG A 119 -1.41 4.98 7.28
N ALA A 120 -1.68 4.02 6.39
CA ALA A 120 -2.68 2.98 6.61
C ALA A 120 -2.38 2.14 7.87
N VAL A 121 -1.12 1.78 8.10
CA VAL A 121 -0.68 1.06 9.31
C VAL A 121 -0.92 1.90 10.56
N ARG A 122 -0.54 3.18 10.54
CA ARG A 122 -0.71 4.09 11.69
C ARG A 122 -2.17 4.39 12.01
N TRP A 123 -3.04 4.42 11.00
CA TRP A 123 -4.50 4.50 11.18
C TRP A 123 -5.12 3.17 11.64
N LYS A 124 -4.35 2.08 11.63
CA LYS A 124 -4.86 0.72 11.88
C LYS A 124 -5.98 0.36 10.91
N THR A 125 -5.84 0.80 9.66
CA THR A 125 -6.82 0.56 8.60
C THR A 125 -7.11 -0.92 8.45
N LYS A 126 -8.38 -1.29 8.35
CA LYS A 126 -8.81 -2.69 8.29
C LYS A 126 -8.46 -3.36 6.96
N LEU A 127 -8.54 -2.60 5.86
CA LEU A 127 -8.24 -3.08 4.50
C LEU A 127 -7.36 -2.08 3.76
N ILE A 128 -6.25 -2.57 3.21
CA ILE A 128 -5.34 -1.82 2.34
C ILE A 128 -5.34 -2.46 0.97
N LEU A 129 -5.53 -1.64 -0.07
CA LEU A 129 -5.43 -2.02 -1.47
C LEU A 129 -4.42 -1.09 -2.15
N ALA A 130 -3.20 -1.58 -2.39
CA ALA A 130 -2.13 -0.79 -2.99
C ALA A 130 -1.62 -1.46 -4.27
N SER A 131 -1.55 -0.71 -5.37
CA SER A 131 -0.98 -1.19 -6.63
C SER A 131 0.23 -0.36 -7.00
N PRO A 132 1.44 -0.86 -6.69
CA PRO A 132 2.69 -0.20 -7.01
C PRO A 132 2.95 -0.22 -8.51
N CYS A 133 3.31 0.93 -9.08
CA CYS A 133 3.65 1.03 -10.50
C CYS A 133 5.12 1.38 -10.77
N CYS A 134 5.86 1.84 -9.76
CA CYS A 134 7.26 2.25 -9.85
C CYS A 134 8.01 1.79 -8.60
N HIS A 135 9.29 1.38 -8.77
CA HIS A 135 10.10 0.78 -7.69
C HIS A 135 11.55 1.22 -7.83
N HIS A 136 11.85 2.49 -7.61
CA HIS A 136 13.20 3.01 -7.82
C HIS A 136 14.02 3.08 -6.53
N ASP A 137 13.39 3.34 -5.38
CA ASP A 137 14.09 3.57 -4.11
C ASP A 137 14.99 2.41 -3.69
N LEU A 138 14.48 1.17 -3.74
CA LEU A 138 15.27 0.00 -3.34
C LEU A 138 16.50 -0.21 -4.23
N HIS A 139 16.41 0.07 -5.53
CA HIS A 139 17.55 0.09 -6.45
C HIS A 139 18.66 1.02 -5.97
N VAL A 140 18.27 2.24 -5.59
CA VAL A 140 19.22 3.26 -5.12
C VAL A 140 19.85 2.84 -3.80
N ARG A 141 19.07 2.26 -2.89
CA ARG A 141 19.56 1.76 -1.59
C ARG A 141 20.57 0.63 -1.74
N ILE A 142 20.26 -0.36 -2.55
CA ILE A 142 21.17 -1.49 -2.83
C ILE A 142 22.48 -0.97 -3.46
N LYS A 143 22.39 -0.08 -4.45
CA LYS A 143 23.58 0.49 -5.08
C LYS A 143 24.46 1.25 -4.09
N LYS A 144 23.88 2.03 -3.20
CA LYS A 144 24.60 2.74 -2.15
C LYS A 144 25.27 1.77 -1.18
N SER A 145 24.58 0.72 -0.75
CA SER A 145 25.13 -0.27 0.18
C SER A 145 26.36 -0.98 -0.41
N VAL A 146 26.30 -1.38 -1.68
CA VAL A 146 27.42 -2.00 -2.40
C VAL A 146 28.62 -1.06 -2.53
N THR A 147 28.39 0.23 -2.78
CA THR A 147 29.47 1.22 -2.92
C THR A 147 30.11 1.64 -1.60
N SER A 148 29.38 1.53 -0.49
CA SER A 148 29.83 1.92 0.85
C SER A 148 30.60 0.80 1.57
N SER A 149 30.40 -0.45 1.16
CA SER A 149 31.00 -1.62 1.78
C SER A 149 32.37 -1.90 1.17
N SER A 150 33.43 -1.51 1.88
CA SER A 150 34.81 -1.87 1.53
C SER A 150 35.17 -3.35 1.81
N SER A 151 34.22 -4.15 2.27
CA SER A 151 34.39 -5.57 2.58
C SER A 151 33.69 -6.47 1.58
N SER A 152 34.39 -7.47 1.12
CA SER A 152 33.99 -8.53 0.17
C SER A 152 32.76 -9.38 0.59
N SER A 153 32.11 -9.05 1.69
CA SER A 153 30.94 -9.78 2.21
C SER A 153 29.63 -9.46 1.49
N SER A 154 29.55 -8.31 0.78
CA SER A 154 28.34 -7.88 0.05
C SER A 154 28.03 -8.70 -1.21
N SER A 155 28.91 -9.63 -1.58
CA SER A 155 28.83 -10.38 -2.83
C SER A 155 28.05 -11.70 -2.73
N VAL A 156 27.70 -12.15 -1.53
CA VAL A 156 27.19 -13.52 -1.33
C VAL A 156 25.79 -13.70 -1.93
N LEU A 157 24.97 -12.67 -1.94
CA LEU A 157 23.63 -12.75 -2.55
C LEU A 157 23.59 -12.32 -4.00
N LEU A 158 24.50 -11.46 -4.41
CA LEU A 158 24.64 -11.09 -5.82
C LEU A 158 25.20 -12.23 -6.68
N ALA A 159 25.86 -13.24 -6.09
CA ALA A 159 26.42 -14.34 -6.87
C ALA A 159 25.37 -15.10 -7.69
N PRO A 160 24.23 -15.55 -7.15
CA PRO A 160 23.15 -16.14 -7.95
C PRO A 160 22.47 -15.13 -8.88
N MET A 161 22.43 -13.84 -8.48
CA MET A 161 21.82 -12.77 -9.28
C MET A 161 22.77 -12.15 -10.32
N THR A 162 24.03 -12.56 -10.38
CA THR A 162 25.01 -11.98 -11.31
C THR A 162 24.54 -12.11 -12.78
N SER A 163 23.94 -13.24 -13.14
CA SER A 163 23.38 -13.43 -14.48
C SER A 163 22.21 -12.50 -14.76
N ILE A 164 21.34 -12.25 -13.79
CA ILE A 164 20.21 -11.32 -13.88
C ILE A 164 20.74 -9.90 -13.98
N ALA A 165 21.70 -9.52 -13.15
CA ALA A 165 22.28 -8.18 -13.10
C ALA A 165 23.02 -7.75 -14.38
N ARG A 166 23.42 -8.71 -15.25
CA ARG A 166 23.97 -8.41 -16.57
C ARG A 166 22.94 -7.79 -17.53
N HIS A 167 21.66 -7.96 -17.24
CA HIS A 167 20.56 -7.50 -18.08
C HIS A 167 19.70 -6.50 -17.29
N GLY A 168 19.82 -5.20 -17.60
CA GLY A 168 19.12 -4.13 -16.86
C GLY A 168 17.64 -4.40 -16.66
N ILE A 169 16.93 -4.81 -17.72
CA ILE A 169 15.48 -5.09 -17.65
C ILE A 169 15.16 -6.27 -16.69
N LEU A 170 15.99 -7.31 -16.64
CA LEU A 170 15.76 -8.45 -15.75
C LEU A 170 16.05 -8.04 -14.31
N TYR A 171 17.11 -7.24 -14.10
CA TYR A 171 17.47 -6.74 -12.79
C TYR A 171 16.36 -5.83 -12.23
N GLU A 172 15.87 -4.85 -13.00
CA GLU A 172 14.75 -3.98 -12.60
C GLU A 172 13.54 -4.80 -12.18
N ARG A 173 13.06 -5.71 -13.04
CA ARG A 173 11.90 -6.55 -12.72
C ARG A 173 12.09 -7.38 -11.44
N THR A 174 13.31 -7.87 -11.21
CA THR A 174 13.60 -8.64 -10.01
C THR A 174 13.53 -7.76 -8.77
N ILE A 175 14.10 -6.55 -8.81
CA ILE A 175 14.03 -5.62 -7.68
C ILE A 175 12.61 -5.08 -7.47
N ASP A 176 11.82 -4.88 -8.51
CA ASP A 176 10.40 -4.55 -8.39
C ASP A 176 9.67 -5.64 -7.58
N ASN A 177 9.85 -6.92 -7.95
CA ASN A 177 9.25 -8.05 -7.22
C ASN A 177 9.75 -8.16 -5.78
N VAL A 178 11.05 -7.95 -5.55
CA VAL A 178 11.64 -7.94 -4.20
C VAL A 178 11.02 -6.83 -3.35
N THR A 179 10.83 -5.63 -3.92
CA THR A 179 10.22 -4.50 -3.21
C THR A 179 8.80 -4.84 -2.76
N ASP A 180 7.99 -5.41 -3.64
CA ASP A 180 6.61 -5.76 -3.30
C ASP A 180 6.53 -6.93 -2.32
N ALA A 181 7.42 -7.92 -2.43
CA ALA A 181 7.55 -9.00 -1.45
C ALA A 181 7.94 -8.46 -0.06
N TRP A 182 8.86 -7.48 -0.01
CA TRP A 182 9.27 -6.85 1.25
C TRP A 182 8.14 -6.04 1.88
N ARG A 183 7.38 -5.27 1.08
CA ARG A 183 6.17 -4.58 1.53
C ARG A 183 5.18 -5.56 2.15
N ALA A 184 4.92 -6.67 1.47
CA ALA A 184 4.03 -7.71 1.97
C ALA A 184 4.52 -8.34 3.28
N LEU A 185 5.82 -8.60 3.40
CA LEU A 185 6.45 -9.15 4.59
C LEU A 185 6.32 -8.21 5.80
N VAL A 186 6.65 -6.92 5.61
CA VAL A 186 6.50 -5.90 6.67
C VAL A 186 5.06 -5.81 7.15
N LEU A 187 4.09 -5.80 6.24
CA LEU A 187 2.67 -5.77 6.61
C LEU A 187 2.24 -7.04 7.38
N ARG A 188 2.76 -8.23 7.01
CA ARG A 188 2.49 -9.47 7.75
C ARG A 188 3.03 -9.40 9.18
N ILE A 189 4.25 -8.91 9.36
CA ILE A 189 4.84 -8.69 10.70
C ILE A 189 3.96 -7.74 11.53
N LEU A 190 3.37 -6.73 10.88
CA LEU A 190 2.50 -5.75 11.54
C LEU A 190 1.06 -6.23 11.77
N GLY A 191 0.77 -7.50 11.46
CA GLY A 191 -0.49 -8.14 11.80
C GLY A 191 -1.53 -8.12 10.70
N TYR A 192 -1.13 -7.91 9.47
CA TYR A 192 -2.01 -8.04 8.30
C TYR A 192 -1.91 -9.45 7.69
N LYS A 193 -3.05 -9.99 7.24
CA LYS A 193 -3.07 -11.06 6.25
C LYS A 193 -2.89 -10.42 4.88
N VAL A 194 -1.85 -10.83 4.14
CA VAL A 194 -1.48 -10.18 2.89
C VAL A 194 -1.50 -11.17 1.75
N ASP A 195 -2.23 -10.83 0.71
CA ASP A 195 -2.19 -11.47 -0.60
C ASP A 195 -1.54 -10.51 -1.61
N VAL A 196 -0.68 -11.03 -2.45
CA VAL A 196 -0.10 -10.31 -3.59
C VAL A 196 -0.65 -10.99 -4.84
N VAL A 197 -1.45 -10.26 -5.61
CA VAL A 197 -2.19 -10.81 -6.74
C VAL A 197 -2.01 -9.98 -7.99
N GLU A 198 -2.17 -10.60 -9.15
CA GLU A 198 -2.33 -9.91 -10.42
C GLU A 198 -3.79 -9.44 -10.52
N PHE A 199 -4.01 -8.13 -10.77
CA PHE A 199 -5.37 -7.59 -10.85
C PHE A 199 -5.76 -7.10 -12.25
N ILE A 200 -4.79 -6.95 -13.16
CA ILE A 200 -5.02 -6.66 -14.58
C ILE A 200 -4.14 -7.61 -15.39
N GLY A 201 -4.63 -8.10 -16.53
CA GLY A 201 -3.85 -8.98 -17.40
C GLY A 201 -2.52 -8.35 -17.83
N GLY A 202 -1.48 -9.16 -17.92
CA GLY A 202 -0.13 -8.74 -18.28
C GLY A 202 -0.01 -8.09 -19.67
N GLU A 203 -1.04 -8.23 -20.52
CA GLU A 203 -1.16 -7.56 -21.82
C GLU A 203 -1.37 -6.04 -21.69
N HIS A 204 -1.85 -5.56 -20.56
CA HIS A 204 -2.06 -4.12 -20.33
C HIS A 204 -0.86 -3.45 -19.68
N THR A 205 -0.22 -4.12 -18.74
CA THR A 205 0.99 -3.63 -18.05
C THR A 205 1.76 -4.78 -17.40
N ALA A 206 3.07 -4.70 -17.41
CA ALA A 206 3.92 -5.64 -16.69
C ALA A 206 3.95 -5.37 -15.16
N ARG A 207 3.42 -4.21 -14.72
CA ARG A 207 3.33 -3.80 -13.32
C ARG A 207 1.87 -3.81 -12.91
N ASN A 208 1.33 -5.01 -12.74
CA ASN A 208 -0.07 -5.31 -12.50
C ASN A 208 -0.31 -5.94 -11.12
N THR A 209 0.63 -5.78 -10.22
CA THR A 209 0.57 -6.30 -8.86
C THR A 209 -0.38 -5.47 -8.01
N LEU A 210 -1.27 -6.16 -7.26
CA LEU A 210 -2.07 -5.59 -6.19
C LEU A 210 -1.66 -6.22 -4.85
N ILE A 211 -1.22 -5.40 -3.92
CA ILE A 211 -1.02 -5.77 -2.52
C ILE A 211 -2.35 -5.55 -1.81
N ARG A 212 -2.97 -6.65 -1.39
CA ARG A 212 -4.21 -6.66 -0.63
C ARG A 212 -3.91 -7.10 0.79
N ALA A 213 -4.08 -6.20 1.76
CA ALA A 213 -3.75 -6.47 3.14
C ALA A 213 -4.95 -6.21 4.05
N ARG A 214 -5.37 -7.25 4.79
CA ARG A 214 -6.47 -7.19 5.77
C ARG A 214 -5.89 -7.28 7.17
N TYR A 215 -6.20 -6.31 8.01
CA TYR A 215 -5.76 -6.34 9.41
C TYR A 215 -6.46 -7.45 10.18
N THR A 216 -5.67 -8.32 10.79
CA THR A 216 -6.15 -9.43 11.63
C THR A 216 -5.65 -9.33 13.07
N GLY A 217 -4.69 -8.45 13.32
CA GLY A 217 -4.01 -8.35 14.61
C GLY A 217 -3.10 -9.54 14.93
N ALA A 218 -2.88 -10.46 13.98
CA ALA A 218 -2.04 -11.64 14.18
C ALA A 218 -0.65 -11.25 14.69
N LYS A 219 -0.12 -12.05 15.62
CA LYS A 219 1.25 -11.87 16.11
C LYS A 219 2.24 -12.27 15.03
N ALA A 220 3.34 -11.53 14.92
CA ALA A 220 4.46 -11.94 14.07
C ALA A 220 5.09 -13.21 14.61
N THR A 221 5.44 -14.13 13.72
CA THR A 221 6.15 -15.35 14.07
C THR A 221 7.67 -15.14 13.95
N LYS A 222 8.42 -16.07 14.53
CA LYS A 222 9.90 -16.04 14.40
C LYS A 222 10.32 -16.15 12.94
N GLU A 223 9.64 -16.97 12.16
CA GLU A 223 9.95 -17.20 10.74
C GLU A 223 9.81 -15.90 9.92
N LEU A 224 8.77 -15.09 10.16
CA LEU A 224 8.61 -13.79 9.48
C LEU A 224 9.76 -12.82 9.81
N TRP A 225 10.27 -12.87 11.05
CA TRP A 225 11.42 -12.07 11.44
C TRP A 225 12.72 -12.60 10.84
N ASP A 226 12.91 -13.92 10.81
CA ASP A 226 14.07 -14.54 10.16
C ASP A 226 14.10 -14.18 8.66
N GLU A 227 12.95 -14.21 7.97
CA GLU A 227 12.83 -13.76 6.58
C GLU A 227 13.18 -12.28 6.42
N HIS A 228 12.68 -11.41 7.30
CA HIS A 228 12.98 -9.98 7.26
C HIS A 228 14.48 -9.71 7.46
N ASP A 229 15.10 -10.32 8.46
CA ASP A 229 16.51 -10.14 8.77
C ASP A 229 17.40 -10.72 7.65
N ALA A 230 16.96 -11.81 7.02
CA ALA A 230 17.62 -12.36 5.85
C ALA A 230 17.57 -11.38 4.66
N MET A 231 16.45 -10.71 4.41
CA MET A 231 16.36 -9.69 3.37
C MET A 231 17.31 -8.52 3.65
N VAL A 232 17.27 -7.96 4.87
CA VAL A 232 18.19 -6.87 5.27
C VAL A 232 19.65 -7.26 5.09
N SER A 233 20.02 -8.44 5.60
CA SER A 233 21.40 -8.96 5.46
C SER A 233 21.80 -9.15 4.00
N SER A 234 20.89 -9.65 3.21
CA SER A 234 21.09 -10.04 1.83
C SER A 234 21.29 -8.87 0.89
N PHE A 235 20.49 -7.83 1.06
CA PHE A 235 20.57 -6.62 0.23
C PHE A 235 21.48 -5.54 0.85
N GLY A 236 21.94 -5.74 2.09
CA GLY A 236 22.84 -4.83 2.81
C GLY A 236 22.18 -3.46 3.11
N CYS A 237 20.87 -3.38 3.08
CA CYS A 237 20.09 -2.17 3.36
C CYS A 237 18.71 -2.54 3.89
N GLU A 238 18.05 -1.60 4.56
CA GLU A 238 16.63 -1.68 4.90
C GLU A 238 15.80 -1.09 3.75
N SER A 239 14.55 -1.58 3.58
CA SER A 239 13.58 -0.93 2.67
C SER A 239 13.08 0.38 3.28
N TYR A 240 12.54 1.28 2.43
CA TYR A 240 11.91 2.50 2.92
C TYR A 240 10.82 2.20 3.96
N LEU A 241 9.98 1.21 3.69
CA LEU A 241 8.88 0.85 4.59
C LEU A 241 9.40 0.33 5.94
N THR A 242 10.48 -0.45 5.96
CA THR A 242 11.13 -0.91 7.20
C THR A 242 11.62 0.26 8.04
N GLU A 243 12.34 1.21 7.44
CA GLU A 243 12.84 2.40 8.14
C GLU A 243 11.69 3.26 8.67
N ALA A 244 10.68 3.53 7.84
CA ALA A 244 9.57 4.40 8.19
C ALA A 244 8.67 3.83 9.31
N LEU A 245 8.57 2.49 9.41
CA LEU A 245 7.77 1.78 10.43
C LEU A 245 8.64 1.12 11.52
N LYS A 246 9.86 1.59 11.70
CA LYS A 246 10.81 1.00 12.65
C LYS A 246 10.25 0.86 14.07
N LYS A 247 9.59 1.90 14.58
CA LYS A 247 9.00 1.88 15.93
C LYS A 247 7.88 0.84 16.06
N GLU A 248 7.04 0.76 15.05
CA GLU A 248 5.94 -0.20 14.98
C GLU A 248 6.47 -1.64 14.90
N LEU A 249 7.52 -1.87 14.11
CA LEU A 249 8.20 -3.16 13.99
C LEU A 249 8.90 -3.56 15.29
N GLU A 250 9.66 -2.67 15.91
CA GLU A 250 10.33 -2.94 17.19
C GLU A 250 9.33 -3.34 18.28
N SER A 251 8.17 -2.69 18.34
CA SER A 251 7.12 -3.02 19.31
C SER A 251 6.57 -4.45 19.11
N ARG A 252 6.54 -4.94 17.86
CA ARG A 252 6.10 -6.30 17.54
C ARG A 252 7.18 -7.34 17.83
N ARG A 253 8.47 -6.98 17.71
CA ARG A 253 9.59 -7.88 17.96
C ARG A 253 9.70 -8.28 19.44
N ILE A 254 9.48 -7.32 20.35
CA ILE A 254 9.50 -7.55 21.80
C ILE A 254 8.41 -8.56 22.22
N SER A 255 7.32 -8.66 21.48
CA SER A 255 6.22 -9.59 21.79
C SER A 255 6.48 -11.05 21.35
N VAL A 256 7.58 -11.33 20.69
CA VAL A 256 7.96 -12.69 20.19
C VAL A 256 9.02 -13.35 21.09
N THR A 257 9.72 -12.54 21.90
CA THR A 257 10.66 -13.03 22.94
C THR A 257 9.95 -13.32 24.24
#